data_ece67537921addc6168147679e014e18
#
_entry.id   ece67537921addc6168147679e014e18
#
_cell.length_a   1.000
_cell.length_b   1.000
_cell.length_c   1.000
_cell.angle_alpha   90.00
_cell.angle_beta   90.00
_cell.angle_gamma   90.00
#
_symmetry.space_group_name_H-M   'P 1'
#
loop_
_entity.id
_entity.type
_entity.pdbx_description
1 polymer ?
#
loop_
_entity_poly.entity_id
_entity_poly.type
_entity_poly.pdbx_seq_one_letter_code
_entity_poly.pdbx_strand_id
1 'polypeptide(L)'
;KYLKRYPHARAFSVTLYGSLAATGKGHLTDAAIIETLGADRTTIVWRPDIVLPFHPNGMRFEVTDAAGGEVGEPTAWIVYSVGGGALVEEGQEQAPTPDVYELDSLADIKSWCEQRGMTYWEYVQEREGEAIWEYLEEVWQTMTAAVERGIEHEGVLPGELQLRRKAPDYYIRAMGYGANLQSRGLVFSYALAVS
;
A
#
# COMPACT_ATOMS: atom_id res chain seq x y z
N LYS A 1 -16.74 -0.05 -0.09
CA LYS A 1 -17.79 -0.95 0.47
C LYS A 1 -18.75 -0.17 1.37
N TYR A 2 -18.30 0.54 2.42
CA TYR A 2 -19.15 1.22 3.40
C TYR A 2 -20.10 2.24 2.78
N LEU A 3 -19.62 3.13 1.91
CA LEU A 3 -20.44 4.10 1.20
C LEU A 3 -21.56 3.47 0.35
N LYS A 4 -21.32 2.26 -0.19
CA LYS A 4 -22.36 1.51 -0.91
C LYS A 4 -23.45 0.95 0.02
N ARG A 5 -23.12 0.68 1.28
CA ARG A 5 -24.10 0.25 2.31
C ARG A 5 -24.98 1.42 2.76
N TYR A 6 -24.42 2.63 2.82
CA TYR A 6 -25.09 3.83 3.33
C TYR A 6 -25.00 5.00 2.34
N PRO A 7 -25.61 4.89 1.14
CA PRO A 7 -25.48 5.88 0.08
C PRO A 7 -26.12 7.23 0.43
N HIS A 8 -27.08 7.25 1.36
CA HIS A 8 -27.80 8.43 1.80
C HIS A 8 -27.34 8.99 3.15
N ALA A 9 -26.25 8.46 3.70
CA ALA A 9 -25.68 8.96 4.95
C ALA A 9 -25.26 10.42 4.82
N ARG A 10 -25.64 11.23 5.80
CA ARG A 10 -25.34 12.67 5.81
C ARG A 10 -23.96 12.96 6.39
N ALA A 11 -23.56 12.21 7.39
CA ALA A 11 -22.25 12.33 8.01
C ALA A 11 -21.66 10.97 8.42
N PHE A 12 -20.35 10.94 8.55
CA PHE A 12 -19.57 9.76 8.94
C PHE A 12 -18.62 10.11 10.08
N SER A 13 -18.49 9.21 11.04
CA SER A 13 -17.40 9.20 12.00
C SER A 13 -16.48 8.01 11.70
N VAL A 14 -15.19 8.27 11.58
CA VAL A 14 -14.20 7.22 11.37
C VAL A 14 -13.18 7.29 12.49
N THR A 15 -13.18 6.26 13.34
CA THR A 15 -12.20 6.13 14.41
C THR A 15 -11.04 5.26 13.95
N LEU A 16 -9.84 5.81 14.03
CA LEU A 16 -8.58 5.10 13.79
C LEU A 16 -7.98 4.67 15.12
N TYR A 17 -7.45 3.45 15.18
CA TYR A 17 -6.95 2.83 16.40
C TYR A 17 -5.47 2.47 16.32
N GLY A 18 -4.81 2.38 17.48
CA GLY A 18 -3.48 1.83 17.69
C GLY A 18 -2.42 2.38 16.75
N SER A 19 -1.68 1.51 16.10
CA SER A 19 -0.58 1.88 15.21
C SER A 19 -1.05 2.73 14.02
N LEU A 20 -2.22 2.42 13.46
CA LEU A 20 -2.79 3.20 12.37
C LEU A 20 -3.13 4.63 12.80
N ALA A 21 -3.61 4.83 14.01
CA ALA A 21 -3.85 6.17 14.55
C ALA A 21 -2.56 6.92 14.84
N ALA A 22 -1.53 6.23 15.32
CA ALA A 22 -0.23 6.83 15.65
C ALA A 22 0.55 7.30 14.40
N THR A 23 0.41 6.60 13.27
CA THR A 23 1.19 6.84 12.05
C THR A 23 0.36 7.32 10.85
N GLY A 24 -0.97 7.25 10.95
CA GLY A 24 -1.89 7.42 9.84
C GLY A 24 -1.80 8.76 9.12
N LYS A 25 -1.48 9.86 9.82
CA LYS A 25 -1.25 11.17 9.20
C LYS A 25 -0.03 11.14 8.28
N GLY A 26 1.06 10.52 8.71
CA GLY A 26 2.26 10.38 7.88
C GLY A 26 2.05 9.48 6.65
N HIS A 27 1.08 8.58 6.70
CA HIS A 27 0.70 7.69 5.60
C HIS A 27 -0.53 8.15 4.82
N LEU A 28 -1.03 9.36 5.08
CA LEU A 28 -2.20 9.96 4.40
C LEU A 28 -3.49 9.12 4.53
N THR A 29 -3.63 8.35 5.59
CA THR A 29 -4.80 7.50 5.83
C THR A 29 -6.08 8.32 5.95
N ASP A 30 -6.01 9.42 6.69
CA ASP A 30 -7.12 10.39 6.83
C ASP A 30 -7.47 11.05 5.49
N ALA A 31 -6.48 11.44 4.71
CA ALA A 31 -6.69 12.03 3.39
C ALA A 31 -7.46 11.06 2.46
N ALA A 32 -7.03 9.79 2.42
CA ALA A 32 -7.70 8.76 1.60
C ALA A 32 -9.15 8.48 2.06
N ILE A 33 -9.41 8.49 3.36
CA ILE A 33 -10.75 8.33 3.92
C ILE A 33 -11.63 9.53 3.57
N ILE A 34 -11.12 10.74 3.77
CA ILE A 34 -11.81 12.02 3.49
C ILE A 34 -12.11 12.16 2.00
N GLU A 35 -11.16 11.82 1.13
CA GLU A 35 -11.36 11.82 -0.32
C GLU A 35 -12.49 10.87 -0.75
N THR A 36 -12.55 9.69 -0.10
CA THR A 36 -13.56 8.68 -0.42
C THR A 36 -14.95 9.02 0.12
N LEU A 37 -15.04 9.53 1.34
CA LEU A 37 -16.31 9.76 2.03
C LEU A 37 -16.86 11.19 1.89
N GLY A 38 -16.01 12.16 1.59
CA GLY A 38 -16.30 13.58 1.48
C GLY A 38 -15.87 14.37 2.71
N ALA A 39 -15.12 15.46 2.48
CA ALA A 39 -14.52 16.29 3.56
C ALA A 39 -15.57 16.95 4.45
N ASP A 40 -16.67 17.43 3.85
CA ASP A 40 -17.70 18.19 4.56
C ASP A 40 -18.55 17.34 5.50
N ARG A 41 -18.46 16.03 5.41
CA ARG A 41 -19.30 15.09 6.15
C ARG A 41 -18.54 13.97 6.88
N THR A 42 -17.22 14.09 6.97
CA THR A 42 -16.39 13.05 7.60
C THR A 42 -15.59 13.61 8.76
N THR A 43 -15.78 13.02 9.94
CA THR A 43 -14.99 13.31 11.13
C THR A 43 -14.02 12.15 11.41
N ILE A 44 -12.74 12.46 11.56
CA ILE A 44 -11.71 11.47 11.92
C ILE A 44 -11.43 11.59 13.42
N VAL A 45 -11.55 10.48 14.12
CA VAL A 45 -11.23 10.35 15.54
C VAL A 45 -9.97 9.50 15.70
N TRP A 46 -8.96 10.03 16.39
CA TRP A 46 -7.67 9.38 16.57
C TRP A 46 -7.58 8.76 17.95
N ARG A 47 -7.39 7.44 18.04
CA ARG A 47 -7.26 6.69 19.28
C ARG A 47 -6.01 5.80 19.26
N PRO A 48 -4.81 6.40 19.29
CA PRO A 48 -3.55 5.65 19.36
C PRO A 48 -3.39 4.87 20.67
N ASP A 49 -4.13 5.26 21.71
CA ASP A 49 -4.18 4.67 23.03
C ASP A 49 -4.96 3.34 23.09
N ILE A 50 -5.76 3.03 22.06
CA ILE A 50 -6.58 1.82 21.99
C ILE A 50 -6.08 0.92 20.87
N VAL A 51 -5.76 -0.32 21.18
CA VAL A 51 -5.46 -1.37 20.21
C VAL A 51 -6.62 -2.36 20.19
N LEU A 52 -7.20 -2.58 19.01
CA LEU A 52 -8.27 -3.57 18.85
C LEU A 52 -7.70 -4.99 18.89
N PRO A 53 -8.49 -5.99 19.38
CA PRO A 53 -7.96 -7.33 19.68
C PRO A 53 -7.39 -8.07 18.47
N PHE A 54 -7.94 -7.87 17.27
CA PHE A 54 -7.56 -8.64 16.09
C PHE A 54 -6.24 -8.11 15.45
N HIS A 55 -6.11 -6.79 15.32
CA HIS A 55 -4.92 -6.20 14.66
C HIS A 55 -4.72 -4.74 15.11
N PRO A 56 -3.45 -4.26 15.28
CA PRO A 56 -3.17 -2.89 15.71
C PRO A 56 -3.60 -1.80 14.73
N ASN A 57 -3.82 -2.12 13.47
CA ASN A 57 -4.26 -1.18 12.44
C ASN A 57 -5.78 -1.24 12.23
N GLY A 58 -6.52 -0.96 13.26
CA GLY A 58 -7.98 -0.98 13.24
C GLY A 58 -8.62 0.34 12.81
N MET A 59 -9.76 0.24 12.13
CA MET A 59 -10.62 1.37 11.75
C MET A 59 -12.08 1.02 12.05
N ARG A 60 -12.83 1.95 12.61
CA ARG A 60 -14.27 1.83 12.83
C ARG A 60 -14.99 2.94 12.08
N PHE A 61 -15.88 2.57 11.21
CA PHE A 61 -16.73 3.47 10.45
C PHE A 61 -18.13 3.47 11.03
N GLU A 62 -18.72 4.64 11.19
CA GLU A 62 -20.08 4.84 11.69
C GLU A 62 -20.79 5.94 10.89
N VAL A 63 -22.09 5.74 10.65
CA VAL A 63 -22.95 6.82 10.17
C VAL A 63 -23.39 7.65 11.36
N THR A 64 -23.29 8.97 11.22
CA THR A 64 -23.75 9.92 12.23
C THR A 64 -24.81 10.85 11.62
N ASP A 65 -25.57 11.52 12.46
CA ASP A 65 -26.38 12.66 12.04
C ASP A 65 -25.48 13.88 11.75
N ALA A 66 -26.04 14.94 11.19
CA ALA A 66 -25.29 16.17 10.88
C ALA A 66 -24.76 16.90 12.14
N ALA A 67 -25.19 16.50 13.32
CA ALA A 67 -24.74 17.01 14.62
C ALA A 67 -23.72 16.09 15.30
N GLY A 68 -23.38 14.93 14.67
CA GLY A 68 -22.43 13.94 15.20
C GLY A 68 -23.06 12.91 16.15
N GLY A 69 -24.40 12.86 16.24
CA GLY A 69 -25.14 11.87 17.02
C GLY A 69 -25.27 10.53 16.31
N GLU A 70 -25.41 9.44 17.09
CA GLU A 70 -25.64 8.10 16.52
C GLU A 70 -27.01 8.03 15.85
N VAL A 71 -27.07 7.44 14.66
CA VAL A 71 -28.33 7.19 13.94
C VAL A 71 -28.84 5.82 14.36
N GLY A 72 -29.98 5.80 15.01
CA GLY A 72 -30.85 4.73 15.57
C GLY A 72 -30.61 3.22 15.37
N GLU A 73 -29.73 2.78 14.47
CA GLU A 73 -29.27 1.40 14.34
C GLU A 73 -27.74 1.36 14.33
N PRO A 74 -27.12 0.29 14.88
CA PRO A 74 -25.68 0.17 14.88
C PRO A 74 -25.15 0.08 13.45
N THR A 75 -24.58 1.18 12.95
CA THR A 75 -23.97 1.26 11.62
C THR A 75 -22.48 0.93 11.64
N ALA A 76 -21.95 0.55 12.80
CA ALA A 76 -20.55 0.29 13.01
C ALA A 76 -20.01 -0.80 12.05
N TRP A 77 -18.95 -0.46 11.36
CA TRP A 77 -18.20 -1.38 10.52
C TRP A 77 -16.72 -1.31 10.89
N ILE A 78 -16.23 -2.41 11.46
CA ILE A 78 -14.84 -2.51 11.90
C ILE A 78 -14.04 -3.26 10.85
N VAL A 79 -12.92 -2.67 10.43
CA VAL A 79 -11.99 -3.24 9.48
C VAL A 79 -10.55 -3.03 9.93
N TYR A 80 -9.68 -3.90 9.49
CA TYR A 80 -8.26 -3.89 9.81
C TYR A 80 -7.43 -3.80 8.53
N SER A 81 -6.43 -2.92 8.52
CA SER A 81 -5.43 -2.88 7.46
C SER A 81 -4.32 -3.87 7.81
N VAL A 82 -4.26 -4.97 7.06
CA VAL A 82 -3.35 -6.09 7.36
C VAL A 82 -2.09 -6.11 6.49
N GLY A 83 -1.86 -5.05 5.72
CA GLY A 83 -0.71 -4.92 4.83
C GLY A 83 -1.07 -5.15 3.36
N GLY A 84 -0.19 -4.71 2.45
CA GLY A 84 -0.38 -4.87 1.01
C GLY A 84 -1.65 -4.24 0.43
N GLY A 85 -2.28 -3.28 1.14
CA GLY A 85 -3.58 -2.70 0.76
C GLY A 85 -4.78 -3.56 1.11
N ALA A 86 -4.59 -4.73 1.71
CA ALA A 86 -5.68 -5.62 2.10
C ALA A 86 -6.42 -5.12 3.34
N LEU A 87 -7.75 -5.24 3.29
CA LEU A 87 -8.65 -4.93 4.41
C LEU A 87 -9.42 -6.18 4.83
N VAL A 88 -9.40 -6.48 6.12
CA VAL A 88 -10.15 -7.59 6.74
C VAL A 88 -11.26 -7.01 7.60
N GLU A 89 -12.48 -7.49 7.42
CA GLU A 89 -13.63 -7.09 8.24
C GLU A 89 -13.62 -7.87 9.57
N GLU A 90 -14.03 -7.24 10.65
CA GLU A 90 -14.18 -7.93 11.94
C GLU A 90 -15.10 -9.14 11.83
N GLY A 91 -14.68 -10.27 12.36
CA GLY A 91 -15.44 -11.53 12.30
C GLY A 91 -15.38 -12.27 10.96
N GLN A 92 -14.67 -11.75 9.96
CA GLN A 92 -14.35 -12.52 8.75
C GLN A 92 -13.05 -13.29 8.97
N GLU A 93 -13.10 -14.60 8.82
CA GLU A 93 -11.90 -15.40 8.64
C GLU A 93 -11.26 -15.01 7.32
N GLN A 94 -9.97 -14.67 7.33
CA GLN A 94 -9.20 -14.60 6.09
C GLN A 94 -9.28 -15.97 5.43
N ALA A 95 -9.82 -16.01 4.22
CA ALA A 95 -9.65 -17.20 3.42
C ALA A 95 -8.13 -17.49 3.34
N PRO A 96 -7.69 -18.70 3.70
CA PRO A 96 -6.28 -19.02 3.60
C PRO A 96 -5.81 -18.73 2.16
N THR A 97 -4.80 -17.88 2.02
CA THR A 97 -4.14 -17.71 0.74
C THR A 97 -3.59 -19.08 0.35
N PRO A 98 -3.90 -19.59 -0.84
CA PRO A 98 -3.34 -20.86 -1.27
C PRO A 98 -1.83 -20.81 -1.17
N ASP A 99 -1.23 -21.81 -0.51
CA ASP A 99 0.22 -21.95 -0.51
C ASP A 99 0.63 -22.51 -1.88
N VAL A 100 1.06 -21.61 -2.75
CA VAL A 100 1.43 -21.94 -4.14
C VAL A 100 2.86 -22.51 -4.17
N TYR A 101 3.70 -22.15 -3.19
CA TYR A 101 5.10 -22.55 -3.12
C TYR A 101 5.31 -23.58 -2.01
N GLU A 102 5.72 -24.78 -2.38
CA GLU A 102 6.00 -25.87 -1.44
C GLU A 102 7.37 -25.76 -0.77
N LEU A 103 8.29 -24.97 -1.33
CA LEU A 103 9.67 -24.82 -0.88
C LEU A 103 9.85 -23.48 -0.15
N ASP A 104 10.27 -23.56 1.12
CA ASP A 104 10.36 -22.39 2.01
C ASP A 104 11.74 -21.71 2.01
N SER A 105 12.74 -22.35 1.44
CA SER A 105 14.10 -21.81 1.42
C SER A 105 14.66 -21.64 0.02
N LEU A 106 15.47 -20.59 -0.17
CA LEU A 106 16.20 -20.38 -1.43
C LEU A 106 17.13 -21.55 -1.76
N ALA A 107 17.69 -22.23 -0.76
CA ALA A 107 18.55 -23.38 -0.95
C ALA A 107 17.80 -24.56 -1.57
N ASP A 108 16.58 -24.81 -1.11
CA ASP A 108 15.72 -25.86 -1.64
C ASP A 108 15.24 -25.55 -3.06
N ILE A 109 14.83 -24.29 -3.31
CA ILE A 109 14.45 -23.84 -4.66
C ILE A 109 15.63 -23.97 -5.64
N LYS A 110 16.84 -23.57 -5.22
CA LYS A 110 18.05 -23.71 -6.02
C LYS A 110 18.33 -25.18 -6.34
N SER A 111 18.32 -26.05 -5.33
CA SER A 111 18.52 -27.49 -5.49
C SER A 111 17.50 -28.11 -6.43
N TRP A 112 16.24 -27.72 -6.30
CA TRP A 112 15.15 -28.16 -7.16
C TRP A 112 15.38 -27.76 -8.61
N CYS A 113 15.77 -26.51 -8.87
CA CYS A 113 16.08 -25.99 -10.20
C CYS A 113 17.29 -26.70 -10.82
N GLU A 114 18.39 -26.88 -10.06
CA GLU A 114 19.59 -27.56 -10.53
C GLU A 114 19.33 -29.02 -10.92
N GLN A 115 18.53 -29.75 -10.14
CA GLN A 115 18.18 -31.15 -10.43
C GLN A 115 17.35 -31.31 -11.70
N ARG A 116 16.59 -30.26 -12.09
CA ARG A 116 15.71 -30.28 -13.27
C ARG A 116 16.29 -29.54 -14.47
N GLY A 117 17.41 -28.86 -14.31
CA GLY A 117 18.01 -28.01 -15.33
C GLY A 117 17.12 -26.80 -15.67
N MET A 118 16.35 -26.31 -14.66
CA MET A 118 15.42 -25.21 -14.78
C MET A 118 15.99 -23.95 -14.12
N THR A 119 15.52 -22.79 -14.58
CA THR A 119 15.80 -21.48 -13.99
C THR A 119 14.76 -21.15 -12.92
N TYR A 120 15.01 -20.10 -12.12
CA TYR A 120 14.06 -19.66 -11.09
C TYR A 120 12.73 -19.15 -11.69
N TRP A 121 12.76 -18.49 -12.84
CA TRP A 121 11.52 -18.02 -13.47
C TRP A 121 10.67 -19.19 -14.01
N GLU A 122 11.29 -20.27 -14.48
CA GLU A 122 10.58 -21.49 -14.89
C GLU A 122 9.95 -22.20 -13.69
N TYR A 123 10.64 -22.19 -12.53
CA TYR A 123 10.04 -22.65 -11.26
C TYR A 123 8.80 -21.84 -10.89
N VAL A 124 8.87 -20.50 -10.96
CA VAL A 124 7.72 -19.64 -10.69
C VAL A 124 6.58 -19.93 -11.66
N GLN A 125 6.85 -20.02 -12.94
CA GLN A 125 5.84 -20.34 -13.95
C GLN A 125 5.17 -21.70 -13.71
N GLU A 126 5.94 -22.71 -13.30
CA GLU A 126 5.40 -24.02 -12.98
C GLU A 126 4.42 -23.99 -11.78
N ARG A 127 4.68 -23.11 -10.81
CA ARG A 127 3.83 -22.98 -9.60
C ARG A 127 2.62 -22.06 -9.80
N GLU A 128 2.79 -20.93 -10.45
CA GLU A 128 1.77 -19.90 -10.64
C GLU A 128 0.92 -20.11 -11.91
N GLY A 129 1.44 -20.88 -12.87
CA GLY A 129 0.85 -21.03 -14.19
C GLY A 129 1.15 -19.88 -15.14
N GLU A 130 0.64 -19.97 -16.37
CA GLU A 130 0.91 -18.99 -17.45
C GLU A 130 0.37 -17.58 -17.13
N ALA A 131 -0.68 -17.46 -16.34
CA ALA A 131 -1.30 -16.19 -15.99
C ALA A 131 -0.37 -15.24 -15.21
N ILE A 132 0.72 -15.76 -14.61
CA ILE A 132 1.70 -14.94 -13.91
C ILE A 132 2.34 -13.89 -14.84
N TRP A 133 2.50 -14.19 -16.11
CA TRP A 133 3.15 -13.28 -17.05
C TRP A 133 2.32 -12.04 -17.35
N GLU A 134 1.01 -12.16 -17.44
CA GLU A 134 0.11 -11.01 -17.60
C GLU A 134 0.19 -10.09 -16.38
N TYR A 135 0.19 -10.67 -15.18
CA TYR A 135 0.35 -9.91 -13.94
C TYR A 135 1.70 -9.22 -13.85
N LEU A 136 2.80 -9.92 -14.15
CA LEU A 136 4.14 -9.34 -14.12
C LEU A 136 4.33 -8.23 -15.16
N GLU A 137 3.69 -8.36 -16.33
CA GLU A 137 3.70 -7.28 -17.34
C GLU A 137 2.98 -6.02 -16.83
N GLU A 138 1.82 -6.18 -16.18
CA GLU A 138 1.11 -5.05 -15.55
C GLU A 138 1.96 -4.38 -14.46
N VAL A 139 2.62 -5.18 -13.61
CA VAL A 139 3.55 -4.70 -12.59
C VAL A 139 4.70 -3.93 -13.23
N TRP A 140 5.32 -4.49 -14.28
CA TRP A 140 6.42 -3.85 -14.99
C TRP A 140 6.03 -2.50 -15.60
N GLN A 141 4.91 -2.44 -16.28
CA GLN A 141 4.40 -1.19 -16.88
C GLN A 141 4.10 -0.14 -15.81
N THR A 142 3.45 -0.56 -14.71
CA THR A 142 3.12 0.34 -13.59
C THR A 142 4.38 0.89 -12.92
N MET A 143 5.37 0.04 -12.65
CA MET A 143 6.64 0.43 -12.04
C MET A 143 7.45 1.35 -12.96
N THR A 144 7.53 1.03 -14.24
CA THR A 144 8.25 1.86 -15.23
C THR A 144 7.63 3.25 -15.33
N ALA A 145 6.31 3.32 -15.44
CA ALA A 145 5.60 4.61 -15.48
C ALA A 145 5.76 5.40 -14.16
N ALA A 146 5.84 4.73 -13.01
CA ALA A 146 6.11 5.40 -11.74
C ALA A 146 7.53 5.98 -11.68
N VAL A 147 8.54 5.25 -12.16
CA VAL A 147 9.92 5.72 -12.24
C VAL A 147 10.03 6.94 -13.18
N GLU A 148 9.44 6.88 -14.37
CA GLU A 148 9.43 7.97 -15.33
C GLU A 148 8.82 9.23 -14.73
N ARG A 149 7.63 9.11 -14.11
CA ARG A 149 7.00 10.23 -13.40
C ARG A 149 7.88 10.78 -12.27
N GLY A 150 8.52 9.90 -11.51
CA GLY A 150 9.38 10.29 -10.40
C GLY A 150 10.61 11.07 -10.83
N ILE A 151 11.21 10.72 -11.97
CA ILE A 151 12.36 11.42 -12.56
C ILE A 151 11.97 12.80 -13.11
N GLU A 152 10.77 12.95 -13.63
CA GLU A 152 10.29 14.20 -14.24
C GLU A 152 9.74 15.21 -13.22
N HIS A 153 9.24 14.75 -12.06
CA HIS A 153 8.55 15.60 -11.11
C HIS A 153 9.49 16.12 -10.01
N GLU A 154 9.62 17.42 -9.96
CA GLU A 154 10.30 18.14 -8.87
C GLU A 154 9.36 18.51 -7.73
N GLY A 155 9.90 19.14 -6.69
CA GLY A 155 9.15 19.69 -5.55
C GLY A 155 9.21 18.80 -4.31
N VAL A 156 8.10 18.72 -3.58
CA VAL A 156 7.99 18.08 -2.27
C VAL A 156 6.97 16.94 -2.36
N LEU A 157 7.26 15.82 -1.72
CA LEU A 157 6.30 14.72 -1.58
C LEU A 157 5.11 15.19 -0.72
N PRO A 158 3.88 14.78 -1.04
CA PRO A 158 2.73 15.06 -0.20
C PRO A 158 2.91 14.43 1.18
N GLY A 159 2.40 15.10 2.22
CA GLY A 159 2.46 14.63 3.60
C GLY A 159 3.13 15.62 4.55
N GLU A 160 3.09 15.33 5.85
CA GLU A 160 3.59 16.21 6.92
C GLU A 160 5.12 16.34 6.93
N LEU A 161 5.85 15.35 6.43
CA LEU A 161 7.32 15.32 6.48
C LEU A 161 7.98 16.27 5.49
N GLN A 162 7.25 16.82 4.53
CA GLN A 162 7.74 17.79 3.53
C GLN A 162 9.05 17.34 2.85
N LEU A 163 9.15 16.04 2.51
CA LEU A 163 10.33 15.48 1.90
C LEU A 163 10.51 15.97 0.46
N ARG A 164 11.66 16.56 0.18
CA ARG A 164 12.01 16.98 -1.18
C ARG A 164 12.18 15.76 -2.10
N ARG A 165 11.61 15.82 -3.30
CA ARG A 165 11.84 14.85 -4.36
C ARG A 165 13.30 14.92 -4.81
N LYS A 166 14.00 13.80 -4.82
CA LYS A 166 15.45 13.72 -5.10
C LYS A 166 15.75 13.01 -6.42
N ALA A 167 14.78 12.27 -6.96
CA ALA A 167 14.99 11.49 -8.18
C ALA A 167 15.46 12.33 -9.38
N PRO A 168 14.88 13.50 -9.68
CA PRO A 168 15.35 14.36 -10.77
C PRO A 168 16.81 14.79 -10.59
N ASP A 169 17.17 15.23 -9.38
CA ASP A 169 18.56 15.67 -9.08
C ASP A 169 19.57 14.53 -9.31
N TYR A 170 19.25 13.32 -8.85
CA TYR A 170 20.12 12.16 -9.01
C TYR A 170 20.20 11.70 -10.47
N TYR A 171 19.10 11.72 -11.18
CA TYR A 171 19.06 11.39 -12.60
C TYR A 171 19.94 12.34 -13.43
N ILE A 172 19.80 13.66 -13.24
CA ILE A 172 20.61 14.68 -13.91
C ILE A 172 22.09 14.47 -13.61
N ARG A 173 22.45 14.22 -12.35
CA ARG A 173 23.83 13.94 -11.96
C ARG A 173 24.36 12.67 -12.62
N ALA A 174 23.58 11.59 -12.63
CA ALA A 174 23.97 10.34 -13.28
C ALA A 174 24.23 10.52 -14.78
N MET A 175 23.38 11.27 -15.45
CA MET A 175 23.53 11.58 -16.88
C MET A 175 24.70 12.53 -17.16
N GLY A 176 25.03 13.42 -16.22
CA GLY A 176 26.12 14.39 -16.33
C GLY A 176 27.52 13.83 -16.07
N TYR A 177 27.66 12.72 -15.34
CA TYR A 177 28.97 12.11 -15.05
C TYR A 177 29.49 11.29 -16.26
N GLY A 178 30.10 11.96 -17.22
CA GLY A 178 30.45 11.36 -18.52
C GLY A 178 31.54 10.29 -18.51
N ALA A 179 32.51 10.30 -17.58
CA ALA A 179 33.70 9.45 -17.65
C ALA A 179 33.79 8.34 -16.61
N ASN A 180 33.03 8.38 -15.51
CA ASN A 180 33.12 7.39 -14.45
C ASN A 180 31.88 6.50 -14.42
N LEU A 181 31.92 5.38 -15.15
CA LEU A 181 30.81 4.44 -15.28
C LEU A 181 30.32 3.88 -13.95
N GLN A 182 31.22 3.68 -12.97
CA GLN A 182 30.81 3.15 -11.65
C GLN A 182 30.01 4.18 -10.85
N SER A 183 30.50 5.42 -10.77
CA SER A 183 29.79 6.50 -10.09
C SER A 183 28.46 6.82 -10.78
N ARG A 184 28.43 6.79 -12.11
CA ARG A 184 27.22 7.01 -12.90
C ARG A 184 26.18 5.92 -12.64
N GLY A 185 26.58 4.64 -12.65
CA GLY A 185 25.69 3.52 -12.39
C GLY A 185 25.12 3.57 -10.98
N LEU A 186 25.94 3.89 -9.99
CA LEU A 186 25.49 4.02 -8.60
C LEU A 186 24.47 5.16 -8.43
N VAL A 187 24.77 6.35 -8.96
CA VAL A 187 23.85 7.50 -8.86
C VAL A 187 22.55 7.24 -9.63
N PHE A 188 22.62 6.58 -10.78
CA PHE A 188 21.45 6.19 -11.56
C PHE A 188 20.57 5.20 -10.78
N SER A 189 21.18 4.20 -10.14
CA SER A 189 20.46 3.25 -9.28
C SER A 189 19.77 3.94 -8.12
N TYR A 190 20.42 4.91 -7.47
CA TYR A 190 19.79 5.71 -6.42
C TYR A 190 18.65 6.60 -6.95
N ALA A 191 18.77 7.16 -8.14
CA ALA A 191 17.69 7.93 -8.75
C ALA A 191 16.45 7.08 -8.96
N LEU A 192 16.61 5.86 -9.50
CA LEU A 192 15.51 4.92 -9.69
C LEU A 192 14.89 4.45 -8.37
N ALA A 193 15.71 4.28 -7.33
CA ALA A 193 15.23 3.82 -6.04
C ALA A 193 14.40 4.87 -5.25
N VAL A 194 14.52 6.16 -5.60
CA VAL A 194 13.84 7.28 -4.91
C VAL A 194 12.79 7.99 -5.78
N SER A 195 12.56 7.49 -6.98
CA SER A 195 11.53 7.98 -7.89
C SER A 195 10.16 7.40 -7.58
#